data_4a4cd8ad368b26177a2b7d136d402754
#
_entry.id   4a4cd8ad368b26177a2b7d136d402754
#
_cell.length_a   1.000
_cell.length_b   1.000
_cell.length_c   1.000
_cell.angle_alpha   90.00
_cell.angle_beta   90.00
_cell.angle_gamma   90.00
#
_symmetry.space_group_name_H-M   'P 1'
#
loop_
_entity.id
_entity.type
_entity.pdbx_description
1 polymer ?
#
loop_
_entity_poly.entity_id
_entity_poly.type
_entity_poly.pdbx_seq_one_letter_code
_entity_poly.pdbx_strand_id
1 'polypeptide(L)'
;MKVIKHSFDGVIVGAGGAGLRAAIEAAPHMKLAVITKLYPTRSHTGAAQGGMSAALANVEEDNWNWHSFDTVKGSDYLADQPAVDILCKEAIDSVVELEHWGLPFSRLENGKIAQRRFGGHTVKEGEAPAFRACYAADRTGHMILQTLYQKCVSMGVTFFDEFQVLDIKIDDGVCKGVVAYEIATGDIHVFEARAVTFATGGFGKIYKVSSNAHSLTGDGPGILYQKGIPLEDMEFYQFHPTGIYRLGILLSEAARGEGGILRNKDGERFMERYAPSIKDLAPRDMVSRAIATEISEGNGAGPNNDFVYLDLTHLGAETIKQKLPDITDFVRTYVKIEPIDEPIPVQPTAHYAMGGIPTDVDARVLSDANGTILPGVYSAGESACVSVHGANRLGTNSLLDIVVFGKRAGQSMVDYVSSTKPFSLSENAGEDLKNKINNFIEKEHDPNFSVPKIREELQDSMEENAKIFRLSLIHI
;
A
#
# COMPACT_ATOMS: atom_id res chain seq x y z
N MET A 1 -1.23 1.74 34.35
CA MET A 1 -0.78 0.92 33.20
C MET A 1 -0.56 -0.50 33.70
N LYS A 2 -1.38 -1.44 33.29
CA LYS A 2 -1.27 -2.88 33.64
C LYS A 2 -0.54 -3.61 32.51
N VAL A 3 0.00 -4.80 32.80
CA VAL A 3 0.50 -5.74 31.79
C VAL A 3 -0.44 -6.93 31.76
N ILE A 4 -1.03 -7.20 30.60
CA ILE A 4 -2.02 -8.25 30.37
C ILE A 4 -1.45 -9.23 29.34
N LYS A 5 -1.53 -10.51 29.61
CA LYS A 5 -0.97 -11.56 28.74
C LYS A 5 -2.06 -12.32 28.00
N HIS A 6 -1.75 -12.63 26.75
CA HIS A 6 -2.55 -13.44 25.86
C HIS A 6 -1.68 -14.55 25.26
N SER A 7 -2.26 -15.70 24.98
CA SER A 7 -1.57 -16.82 24.34
C SER A 7 -2.35 -17.27 23.10
N PHE A 8 -1.66 -17.22 21.95
CA PHE A 8 -2.11 -17.62 20.65
C PHE A 8 -1.03 -18.46 19.96
N ASP A 9 -1.38 -19.21 18.94
CA ASP A 9 -0.41 -19.90 18.10
C ASP A 9 0.22 -18.95 17.09
N GLY A 10 -0.61 -18.05 16.52
CA GLY A 10 -0.21 -17.02 15.57
C GLY A 10 -0.83 -15.66 15.88
N VAL A 11 -0.12 -14.61 15.49
CA VAL A 11 -0.57 -13.23 15.58
C VAL A 11 -0.34 -12.54 14.23
N ILE A 12 -1.34 -11.80 13.77
CA ILE A 12 -1.24 -10.93 12.59
C ILE A 12 -1.34 -9.47 13.05
N VAL A 13 -0.37 -8.66 12.66
CA VAL A 13 -0.28 -7.23 12.97
C VAL A 13 -0.73 -6.44 11.75
N GLY A 14 -1.95 -5.90 11.81
CA GLY A 14 -2.59 -5.16 10.73
C GLY A 14 -3.76 -5.92 10.11
N ALA A 15 -4.92 -5.27 10.07
CA ALA A 15 -6.18 -5.80 9.51
C ALA A 15 -6.50 -5.18 8.13
N GLY A 16 -5.48 -4.91 7.31
CA GLY A 16 -5.62 -4.59 5.90
C GLY A 16 -5.83 -5.84 5.05
N GLY A 17 -5.91 -5.67 3.73
CA GLY A 17 -6.14 -6.79 2.81
C GLY A 17 -5.15 -7.95 3.00
N ALA A 18 -3.85 -7.67 3.13
CA ALA A 18 -2.83 -8.70 3.33
C ALA A 18 -3.02 -9.45 4.65
N GLY A 19 -3.23 -8.73 5.76
CA GLY A 19 -3.42 -9.36 7.07
C GLY A 19 -4.71 -10.20 7.16
N LEU A 20 -5.82 -9.69 6.63
CA LEU A 20 -7.08 -10.45 6.57
C LEU A 20 -6.96 -11.67 5.66
N ARG A 21 -6.24 -11.54 4.53
CA ARG A 21 -5.98 -12.69 3.65
C ARG A 21 -5.17 -13.77 4.33
N ALA A 22 -4.10 -13.39 5.06
CA ALA A 22 -3.32 -14.31 5.86
C ALA A 22 -4.16 -14.97 6.98
N ALA A 23 -5.03 -14.19 7.62
CA ALA A 23 -5.92 -14.70 8.67
C ALA A 23 -6.88 -15.78 8.16
N ILE A 24 -7.43 -15.62 6.95
CA ILE A 24 -8.32 -16.61 6.33
C ILE A 24 -7.62 -17.96 6.13
N GLU A 25 -6.35 -17.94 5.71
CA GLU A 25 -5.58 -19.19 5.54
C GLU A 25 -5.21 -19.83 6.88
N ALA A 26 -4.81 -19.02 7.87
CA ALA A 26 -4.27 -19.53 9.13
C ALA A 26 -5.35 -19.95 10.14
N ALA A 27 -6.47 -19.26 10.21
CA ALA A 27 -7.50 -19.45 11.26
C ALA A 27 -8.09 -20.87 11.35
N PRO A 28 -8.27 -21.65 10.26
CA PRO A 28 -8.75 -23.03 10.36
C PRO A 28 -7.80 -23.99 11.07
N HIS A 29 -6.52 -23.61 11.20
CA HIS A 29 -5.44 -24.51 11.58
C HIS A 29 -4.79 -24.16 12.93
N MET A 30 -5.06 -22.97 13.48
CA MET A 30 -4.42 -22.51 14.70
C MET A 30 -5.28 -21.48 15.45
N LYS A 31 -4.99 -21.30 16.74
CA LYS A 31 -5.56 -20.21 17.54
C LYS A 31 -4.88 -18.89 17.12
N LEU A 32 -5.62 -18.03 16.44
CA LEU A 32 -5.11 -16.84 15.78
C LEU A 32 -5.70 -15.55 16.37
N ALA A 33 -4.87 -14.51 16.51
CA ALA A 33 -5.32 -13.15 16.80
C ALA A 33 -4.89 -12.19 15.68
N VAL A 34 -5.76 -11.24 15.34
CA VAL A 34 -5.45 -10.09 14.48
C VAL A 34 -5.46 -8.84 15.35
N ILE A 35 -4.33 -8.12 15.38
CA ILE A 35 -4.13 -6.90 16.14
C ILE A 35 -4.09 -5.71 15.19
N THR A 36 -4.90 -4.70 15.43
CA THR A 36 -4.98 -3.55 14.53
C THR A 36 -5.13 -2.23 15.28
N LYS A 37 -4.38 -1.19 14.87
CA LYS A 37 -4.47 0.13 15.50
C LYS A 37 -5.73 0.92 15.11
N LEU A 38 -6.44 0.48 14.08
CA LEU A 38 -7.72 1.03 13.66
C LEU A 38 -8.73 -0.11 13.52
N TYR A 39 -10.00 0.22 13.50
CA TYR A 39 -11.04 -0.74 13.14
C TYR A 39 -10.76 -1.31 11.73
N PRO A 40 -10.87 -2.64 11.48
CA PRO A 40 -10.44 -3.28 10.24
C PRO A 40 -10.94 -2.62 8.96
N THR A 41 -12.22 -2.23 8.91
CA THR A 41 -12.83 -1.62 7.72
C THR A 41 -12.36 -0.18 7.44
N ARG A 42 -11.51 0.40 8.30
CA ARG A 42 -10.83 1.69 8.09
C ARG A 42 -9.42 1.56 7.52
N SER A 43 -9.01 0.34 7.17
CA SER A 43 -7.72 0.11 6.53
C SER A 43 -7.61 0.84 5.18
N HIS A 44 -6.39 1.26 4.84
CA HIS A 44 -6.08 1.95 3.58
C HIS A 44 -6.45 1.13 2.33
N THR A 45 -6.47 -0.20 2.40
CA THR A 45 -6.96 -1.07 1.32
C THR A 45 -8.31 -0.61 0.77
N GLY A 46 -9.21 -0.12 1.66
CA GLY A 46 -10.52 0.39 1.28
C GLY A 46 -10.51 1.63 0.37
N ALA A 47 -9.39 2.35 0.29
CA ALA A 47 -9.24 3.54 -0.56
C ALA A 47 -8.85 3.23 -2.01
N ALA A 48 -8.47 1.98 -2.33
CA ALA A 48 -8.03 1.61 -3.65
C ALA A 48 -9.20 1.48 -4.64
N GLN A 49 -9.10 2.18 -5.77
CA GLN A 49 -10.15 2.28 -6.79
C GLN A 49 -9.85 1.48 -8.06
N GLY A 50 -8.56 1.31 -8.39
CA GLY A 50 -8.09 0.89 -9.71
C GLY A 50 -8.58 -0.48 -10.19
N GLY A 51 -8.65 -1.44 -9.32
CA GLY A 51 -8.90 -2.84 -9.65
C GLY A 51 -7.76 -3.75 -9.23
N MET A 52 -7.90 -5.04 -9.49
CA MET A 52 -6.94 -6.10 -9.24
C MET A 52 -6.60 -6.78 -10.58
N SER A 53 -5.32 -6.83 -10.93
CA SER A 53 -4.90 -7.41 -12.21
C SER A 53 -4.99 -8.93 -12.20
N ALA A 54 -5.62 -9.50 -13.23
CA ALA A 54 -5.56 -10.93 -13.53
C ALA A 54 -5.85 -11.18 -15.01
N ALA A 55 -5.07 -12.02 -15.66
CA ALA A 55 -5.21 -12.36 -17.07
C ALA A 55 -6.34 -13.38 -17.30
N LEU A 56 -7.60 -12.96 -17.04
CA LEU A 56 -8.78 -13.84 -17.15
C LEU A 56 -9.20 -14.14 -18.60
N ALA A 57 -8.73 -13.37 -19.57
CA ALA A 57 -9.13 -13.44 -20.96
C ALA A 57 -10.68 -13.38 -21.19
N ASN A 58 -11.38 -12.58 -20.38
CA ASN A 58 -12.84 -12.46 -20.47
C ASN A 58 -13.29 -11.51 -21.59
N VAL A 59 -12.47 -10.50 -21.94
CA VAL A 59 -12.77 -9.46 -22.93
C VAL A 59 -12.00 -9.71 -24.22
N GLU A 60 -10.74 -10.08 -24.11
CA GLU A 60 -9.83 -10.35 -25.22
C GLU A 60 -8.84 -11.46 -24.83
N GLU A 61 -8.04 -11.95 -25.77
CA GLU A 61 -6.97 -12.90 -25.46
C GLU A 61 -5.96 -12.27 -24.50
N ASP A 62 -5.66 -12.94 -23.39
CA ASP A 62 -4.67 -12.54 -22.43
C ASP A 62 -4.08 -13.76 -21.71
N ASN A 63 -2.87 -13.64 -21.18
CA ASN A 63 -2.23 -14.67 -20.39
C ASN A 63 -1.27 -14.10 -19.33
N TRP A 64 -0.93 -14.91 -18.34
CA TRP A 64 -0.09 -14.48 -17.22
C TRP A 64 1.34 -14.10 -17.65
N ASN A 65 1.88 -14.62 -18.74
CA ASN A 65 3.22 -14.25 -19.22
C ASN A 65 3.26 -12.80 -19.68
N TRP A 66 2.21 -12.32 -20.37
CA TRP A 66 2.10 -10.91 -20.76
C TRP A 66 1.93 -10.01 -19.54
N HIS A 67 1.21 -10.49 -18.51
CA HIS A 67 1.12 -9.77 -17.23
C HIS A 67 2.49 -9.71 -16.52
N SER A 68 3.24 -10.81 -16.52
CA SER A 68 4.61 -10.87 -15.98
C SER A 68 5.54 -9.92 -16.73
N PHE A 69 5.53 -9.94 -18.07
CA PHE A 69 6.31 -9.02 -18.90
C PHE A 69 6.01 -7.55 -18.55
N ASP A 70 4.73 -7.16 -18.49
CA ASP A 70 4.35 -5.79 -18.14
C ASP A 70 4.77 -5.40 -16.72
N THR A 71 4.72 -6.33 -15.78
CA THR A 71 5.14 -6.12 -14.39
C THR A 71 6.65 -5.88 -14.31
N VAL A 72 7.45 -6.72 -14.95
CA VAL A 72 8.91 -6.57 -15.01
C VAL A 72 9.30 -5.26 -15.71
N LYS A 73 8.66 -4.95 -16.85
CA LYS A 73 8.91 -3.70 -17.58
C LYS A 73 8.47 -2.48 -16.76
N GLY A 74 7.30 -2.56 -16.12
CA GLY A 74 6.74 -1.47 -15.30
C GLY A 74 7.56 -1.19 -14.05
N SER A 75 8.33 -2.17 -13.55
CA SER A 75 9.24 -2.07 -12.41
C SER A 75 10.63 -1.51 -12.75
N ASP A 76 10.81 -0.97 -13.95
CA ASP A 76 12.11 -0.57 -14.51
C ASP A 76 13.13 -1.73 -14.56
N TYR A 77 12.65 -2.97 -14.74
CA TYR A 77 13.44 -4.21 -14.80
C TYR A 77 14.20 -4.55 -13.52
N LEU A 78 13.81 -3.97 -12.37
CA LEU A 78 14.44 -4.19 -11.07
C LEU A 78 13.66 -5.17 -10.18
N ALA A 79 12.49 -5.64 -10.62
CA ALA A 79 11.73 -6.63 -9.87
C ALA A 79 12.40 -8.01 -9.87
N ASP A 80 12.21 -8.76 -8.77
CA ASP A 80 12.54 -10.19 -8.71
C ASP A 80 11.60 -10.98 -9.62
N GLN A 81 12.12 -11.51 -10.72
CA GLN A 81 11.32 -12.16 -11.74
C GLN A 81 10.60 -13.43 -11.25
N PRO A 82 11.23 -14.32 -10.46
CA PRO A 82 10.53 -15.42 -9.81
C PRO A 82 9.32 -14.98 -8.97
N ALA A 83 9.44 -13.91 -8.20
CA ALA A 83 8.33 -13.37 -7.42
C ALA A 83 7.22 -12.78 -8.31
N VAL A 84 7.59 -12.10 -9.41
CA VAL A 84 6.64 -11.60 -10.42
C VAL A 84 5.88 -12.74 -11.07
N ASP A 85 6.55 -13.82 -11.44
CA ASP A 85 5.92 -14.99 -12.05
C ASP A 85 4.88 -15.63 -11.11
N ILE A 86 5.21 -15.76 -9.84
CA ILE A 86 4.28 -16.25 -8.81
C ILE A 86 3.07 -15.32 -8.72
N LEU A 87 3.29 -14.02 -8.59
CA LEU A 87 2.23 -13.02 -8.52
C LEU A 87 1.26 -13.16 -9.69
N CYS A 88 1.78 -13.24 -10.91
CA CYS A 88 0.96 -13.25 -12.13
C CYS A 88 0.27 -14.60 -12.38
N LYS A 89 0.89 -15.72 -12.00
CA LYS A 89 0.30 -17.06 -12.11
C LYS A 89 -0.84 -17.24 -11.11
N GLU A 90 -0.66 -16.82 -9.87
CA GLU A 90 -1.66 -16.98 -8.80
C GLU A 90 -2.79 -15.92 -8.87
N ALA A 91 -2.68 -14.93 -9.77
CA ALA A 91 -3.66 -13.87 -9.93
C ALA A 91 -5.06 -14.37 -10.27
N ILE A 92 -5.16 -15.34 -11.19
CA ILE A 92 -6.43 -15.88 -11.69
C ILE A 92 -7.17 -16.55 -10.54
N ASP A 93 -6.51 -17.48 -9.85
CA ASP A 93 -7.10 -18.21 -8.72
C ASP A 93 -7.49 -17.26 -7.58
N SER A 94 -6.68 -16.22 -7.34
CA SER A 94 -6.97 -15.20 -6.32
C SER A 94 -8.26 -14.42 -6.62
N VAL A 95 -8.50 -14.05 -7.87
CA VAL A 95 -9.76 -13.39 -8.28
C VAL A 95 -10.94 -14.32 -8.12
N VAL A 96 -10.83 -15.59 -8.52
CA VAL A 96 -11.87 -16.60 -8.42
C VAL A 96 -12.21 -16.91 -6.95
N GLU A 97 -11.20 -17.02 -6.07
CA GLU A 97 -11.43 -17.20 -4.63
C GLU A 97 -12.22 -16.04 -4.02
N LEU A 98 -11.82 -14.80 -4.34
CA LEU A 98 -12.54 -13.61 -3.86
C LEU A 98 -13.99 -13.57 -4.35
N GLU A 99 -14.23 -13.93 -5.60
CA GLU A 99 -15.59 -14.06 -6.16
C GLU A 99 -16.42 -15.09 -5.38
N HIS A 100 -15.85 -16.28 -5.13
CA HIS A 100 -16.52 -17.33 -4.37
C HIS A 100 -16.80 -16.92 -2.91
N TRP A 101 -16.03 -15.99 -2.34
CA TRP A 101 -16.31 -15.42 -1.01
C TRP A 101 -17.32 -14.27 -1.05
N GLY A 102 -17.84 -13.94 -2.25
CA GLY A 102 -18.91 -12.97 -2.41
C GLY A 102 -18.45 -11.58 -2.82
N LEU A 103 -17.23 -11.39 -3.33
CA LEU A 103 -16.81 -10.11 -3.85
C LEU A 103 -17.63 -9.76 -5.11
N PRO A 104 -18.37 -8.64 -5.12
CA PRO A 104 -19.28 -8.29 -6.21
C PRO A 104 -18.53 -7.62 -7.35
N PHE A 105 -17.68 -8.35 -8.06
CA PHE A 105 -17.05 -7.83 -9.28
C PHE A 105 -18.10 -7.37 -10.29
N SER A 106 -17.84 -6.27 -10.98
CA SER A 106 -18.61 -5.82 -12.12
C SER A 106 -18.65 -6.91 -13.19
N ARG A 107 -19.77 -6.99 -13.95
CA ARG A 107 -20.01 -8.05 -14.93
C ARG A 107 -20.15 -7.49 -16.34
N LEU A 108 -19.70 -8.29 -17.29
CA LEU A 108 -20.03 -8.13 -18.70
C LEU A 108 -21.46 -8.64 -18.96
N GLU A 109 -22.05 -8.30 -20.09
CA GLU A 109 -23.39 -8.77 -20.49
C GLU A 109 -23.51 -10.31 -20.53
N ASN A 110 -22.41 -11.00 -20.80
CA ASN A 110 -22.34 -12.47 -20.79
C ASN A 110 -22.16 -13.08 -19.39
N GLY A 111 -22.21 -12.27 -18.33
CA GLY A 111 -22.07 -12.71 -16.94
C GLY A 111 -20.62 -12.92 -16.44
N LYS A 112 -19.61 -12.82 -17.30
CA LYS A 112 -18.21 -12.94 -16.88
C LYS A 112 -17.75 -11.71 -16.09
N ILE A 113 -16.72 -11.86 -15.25
CA ILE A 113 -16.09 -10.73 -14.54
C ILE A 113 -15.63 -9.70 -15.56
N ALA A 114 -16.04 -8.45 -15.38
CA ALA A 114 -15.61 -7.35 -16.22
C ALA A 114 -14.16 -6.97 -15.93
N GLN A 115 -13.43 -6.66 -16.99
CA GLN A 115 -12.05 -6.19 -16.93
C GLN A 115 -11.95 -4.86 -17.67
N ARG A 116 -11.11 -3.96 -17.16
CA ARG A 116 -10.85 -2.65 -17.78
C ARG A 116 -9.37 -2.47 -18.09
N ARG A 117 -9.09 -1.59 -19.03
CA ARG A 117 -7.73 -1.15 -19.33
C ARG A 117 -7.17 -0.33 -18.19
N PHE A 118 -5.88 -0.49 -17.97
CA PHE A 118 -5.14 0.31 -16.99
C PHE A 118 -3.74 0.61 -17.53
N GLY A 119 -3.14 1.74 -17.13
CA GLY A 119 -1.86 2.19 -17.66
C GLY A 119 -0.75 1.14 -17.44
N GLY A 120 0.00 0.88 -18.50
CA GLY A 120 1.13 -0.06 -18.49
C GLY A 120 0.79 -1.52 -18.76
N HIS A 121 -0.49 -1.90 -18.80
CA HIS A 121 -0.90 -3.26 -19.17
C HIS A 121 -1.06 -3.39 -20.68
N THR A 122 -0.42 -4.42 -21.25
CA THR A 122 -0.41 -4.65 -22.70
C THR A 122 -0.64 -6.12 -23.05
N VAL A 123 -1.19 -6.36 -24.24
CA VAL A 123 -1.20 -7.69 -24.85
C VAL A 123 0.05 -7.86 -25.72
N LYS A 124 0.49 -9.12 -25.88
CA LYS A 124 1.63 -9.48 -26.76
C LYS A 124 2.85 -8.57 -26.56
N GLU A 125 3.22 -8.38 -25.27
CA GLU A 125 4.46 -7.71 -24.88
C GLU A 125 4.62 -6.26 -25.41
N GLY A 126 3.51 -5.53 -25.45
CA GLY A 126 3.52 -4.11 -25.81
C GLY A 126 2.78 -3.73 -27.08
N GLU A 127 2.12 -4.69 -27.77
CA GLU A 127 1.43 -4.38 -29.04
C GLU A 127 0.20 -3.46 -28.83
N ALA A 128 -0.62 -3.71 -27.80
CA ALA A 128 -1.81 -2.91 -27.51
C ALA A 128 -2.18 -2.92 -26.02
N PRO A 129 -2.94 -1.92 -25.51
CA PRO A 129 -3.40 -1.90 -24.12
C PRO A 129 -4.34 -3.07 -23.80
N ALA A 130 -4.08 -3.79 -22.68
CA ALA A 130 -4.84 -4.96 -22.24
C ALA A 130 -6.01 -4.64 -21.30
N PHE A 131 -7.10 -5.41 -21.42
CA PHE A 131 -8.19 -5.47 -20.44
C PHE A 131 -7.86 -6.49 -19.34
N ARG A 132 -7.13 -6.09 -18.31
CA ARG A 132 -6.60 -6.99 -17.26
C ARG A 132 -7.07 -6.66 -15.86
N ALA A 133 -7.46 -5.43 -15.58
CA ALA A 133 -7.89 -5.02 -14.25
C ALA A 133 -9.33 -5.46 -13.96
N CYS A 134 -9.52 -6.47 -13.12
CA CYS A 134 -10.82 -6.88 -12.55
C CYS A 134 -11.27 -5.84 -11.53
N TYR A 135 -12.52 -5.39 -11.57
CA TYR A 135 -12.97 -4.28 -10.75
C TYR A 135 -14.39 -4.45 -10.23
N ALA A 136 -14.70 -3.76 -9.14
CA ALA A 136 -16.05 -3.60 -8.59
C ALA A 136 -16.37 -2.10 -8.61
N ALA A 137 -16.93 -1.60 -9.69
CA ALA A 137 -17.09 -0.19 -10.00
C ALA A 137 -15.77 0.58 -9.76
N ASP A 138 -15.78 1.65 -8.98
CA ASP A 138 -14.60 2.41 -8.53
C ASP A 138 -14.27 2.16 -7.05
N ARG A 139 -14.76 1.06 -6.48
CA ARG A 139 -14.66 0.69 -5.05
C ARG A 139 -14.02 -0.67 -4.84
N THR A 140 -13.15 -1.11 -5.73
CA THR A 140 -12.59 -2.48 -5.70
C THR A 140 -11.90 -2.78 -4.37
N GLY A 141 -11.05 -1.88 -3.87
CA GLY A 141 -10.37 -2.09 -2.59
C GLY A 141 -11.32 -2.12 -1.40
N HIS A 142 -12.37 -1.29 -1.41
CA HIS A 142 -13.42 -1.32 -0.39
C HIS A 142 -14.13 -2.68 -0.37
N MET A 143 -14.50 -3.18 -1.55
CA MET A 143 -15.20 -4.47 -1.65
C MET A 143 -14.29 -5.64 -1.26
N ILE A 144 -13.00 -5.62 -1.64
CA ILE A 144 -12.02 -6.62 -1.19
C ILE A 144 -11.93 -6.60 0.34
N LEU A 145 -11.75 -5.44 0.94
CA LEU A 145 -11.61 -5.29 2.40
C LEU A 145 -12.85 -5.83 3.14
N GLN A 146 -14.05 -5.46 2.68
CA GLN A 146 -15.30 -5.94 3.26
C GLN A 146 -15.47 -7.46 3.13
N THR A 147 -15.19 -8.01 1.95
CA THR A 147 -15.29 -9.46 1.69
C THR A 147 -14.33 -10.25 2.59
N LEU A 148 -13.06 -9.83 2.68
CA LEU A 148 -12.08 -10.49 3.53
C LEU A 148 -12.42 -10.37 5.02
N TYR A 149 -12.87 -9.20 5.47
CA TYR A 149 -13.28 -9.00 6.85
C TYR A 149 -14.49 -9.86 7.23
N GLN A 150 -15.53 -9.85 6.41
CA GLN A 150 -16.72 -10.71 6.62
C GLN A 150 -16.33 -12.19 6.65
N LYS A 151 -15.41 -12.63 5.79
CA LYS A 151 -14.91 -14.00 5.80
C LYS A 151 -14.21 -14.33 7.09
N CYS A 152 -13.30 -13.46 7.58
CA CYS A 152 -12.63 -13.64 8.88
C CYS A 152 -13.64 -13.70 10.05
N VAL A 153 -14.63 -12.82 10.07
CA VAL A 153 -15.70 -12.82 11.09
C VAL A 153 -16.48 -14.14 11.05
N SER A 154 -16.85 -14.62 9.85
CA SER A 154 -17.58 -15.88 9.70
C SER A 154 -16.80 -17.11 10.17
N MET A 155 -15.46 -17.01 10.21
CA MET A 155 -14.55 -18.04 10.69
C MET A 155 -14.22 -17.92 12.17
N GLY A 156 -14.76 -16.90 12.87
CA GLY A 156 -14.52 -16.68 14.30
C GLY A 156 -13.11 -16.17 14.63
N VAL A 157 -12.44 -15.47 13.71
CA VAL A 157 -11.13 -14.86 13.97
C VAL A 157 -11.24 -13.84 15.10
N THR A 158 -10.32 -13.91 16.06
CA THR A 158 -10.27 -12.98 17.20
C THR A 158 -9.57 -11.67 16.79
N PHE A 159 -10.26 -10.55 16.93
CA PHE A 159 -9.73 -9.21 16.66
C PHE A 159 -9.43 -8.45 17.94
N PHE A 160 -8.33 -7.71 17.94
CA PHE A 160 -7.95 -6.71 18.94
C PHE A 160 -7.87 -5.36 18.23
N ASP A 161 -8.99 -4.62 18.25
CA ASP A 161 -9.12 -3.33 17.57
C ASP A 161 -8.65 -2.19 18.47
N GLU A 162 -8.01 -1.16 17.88
CA GLU A 162 -7.42 -0.02 18.58
C GLU A 162 -6.27 -0.41 19.52
N PHE A 163 -5.51 -1.43 19.09
CA PHE A 163 -4.26 -1.87 19.70
C PHE A 163 -3.09 -1.55 18.78
N GLN A 164 -2.13 -0.79 19.26
CA GLN A 164 -0.91 -0.51 18.52
C GLN A 164 0.23 -1.41 18.97
N VAL A 165 0.72 -2.26 18.08
CA VAL A 165 1.94 -3.05 18.33
C VAL A 165 3.13 -2.09 18.36
N LEU A 166 3.95 -2.18 19.41
CA LEU A 166 5.11 -1.33 19.65
C LEU A 166 6.42 -2.10 19.71
N ASP A 167 6.36 -3.42 19.89
CA ASP A 167 7.56 -4.24 19.99
C ASP A 167 7.30 -5.68 19.54
N ILE A 168 8.31 -6.34 19.02
CA ILE A 168 8.36 -7.79 18.79
C ILE A 168 9.36 -8.41 19.76
N LYS A 169 9.03 -9.58 20.30
CA LYS A 169 9.92 -10.36 21.16
C LYS A 169 10.62 -11.43 20.32
N ILE A 170 11.92 -11.32 20.27
CA ILE A 170 12.83 -12.29 19.60
C ILE A 170 13.83 -12.74 20.64
N ASP A 171 13.84 -14.04 20.95
CA ASP A 171 14.78 -14.66 21.88
C ASP A 171 15.54 -15.77 21.15
N ASP A 172 16.85 -15.79 21.27
CA ASP A 172 17.73 -16.73 20.57
C ASP A 172 17.49 -16.81 19.06
N GLY A 173 17.20 -15.63 18.44
CA GLY A 173 16.93 -15.53 17.00
C GLY A 173 15.57 -16.08 16.55
N VAL A 174 14.65 -16.36 17.47
CA VAL A 174 13.31 -16.93 17.18
C VAL A 174 12.21 -16.01 17.73
N CYS A 175 11.17 -15.79 16.94
CA CYS A 175 10.00 -15.04 17.36
C CYS A 175 9.29 -15.69 18.56
N LYS A 176 8.89 -14.86 19.52
CA LYS A 176 8.14 -15.26 20.72
C LYS A 176 6.80 -14.53 20.87
N GLY A 177 6.51 -13.57 20.01
CA GLY A 177 5.28 -12.79 20.04
C GLY A 177 5.50 -11.28 19.95
N VAL A 178 4.49 -10.52 20.28
CA VAL A 178 4.50 -9.04 20.20
C VAL A 178 3.99 -8.41 21.48
N VAL A 179 4.35 -7.12 21.64
CA VAL A 179 3.82 -6.28 22.72
C VAL A 179 3.06 -5.11 22.10
N ALA A 180 1.83 -4.93 22.54
CA ALA A 180 0.95 -3.89 22.06
C ALA A 180 0.48 -2.97 23.20
N TYR A 181 0.10 -1.77 22.83
CA TYR A 181 -0.51 -0.76 23.67
C TYR A 181 -1.99 -0.67 23.29
N GLU A 182 -2.88 -0.85 24.27
CA GLU A 182 -4.32 -0.61 24.08
C GLU A 182 -4.59 0.89 24.14
N ILE A 183 -5.07 1.47 23.05
CA ILE A 183 -5.25 2.92 22.94
C ILE A 183 -6.31 3.45 23.89
N ALA A 184 -7.37 2.68 24.12
CA ALA A 184 -8.50 3.10 24.97
C ALA A 184 -8.15 3.16 26.47
N THR A 185 -7.36 2.21 26.97
CA THR A 185 -7.08 2.08 28.42
C THR A 185 -5.69 2.52 28.81
N GLY A 186 -4.76 2.53 27.88
CA GLY A 186 -3.35 2.75 28.14
C GLY A 186 -2.62 1.53 28.71
N ASP A 187 -3.23 0.35 28.73
CA ASP A 187 -2.61 -0.87 29.24
C ASP A 187 -1.70 -1.54 28.20
N ILE A 188 -0.73 -2.31 28.68
CA ILE A 188 0.22 -3.06 27.84
C ILE A 188 -0.29 -4.49 27.72
N HIS A 189 -0.35 -4.97 26.49
CA HIS A 189 -0.77 -6.32 26.16
C HIS A 189 0.38 -7.09 25.54
N VAL A 190 0.71 -8.24 26.11
CA VAL A 190 1.73 -9.17 25.61
C VAL A 190 1.03 -10.34 24.95
N PHE A 191 1.30 -10.53 23.67
CA PHE A 191 0.75 -11.63 22.87
C PHE A 191 1.87 -12.64 22.62
N GLU A 192 1.85 -13.76 23.35
CA GLU A 192 2.69 -14.92 23.05
C GLU A 192 2.23 -15.55 21.75
N ALA A 193 3.15 -15.76 20.81
CA ALA A 193 2.85 -16.42 19.55
C ALA A 193 4.11 -17.02 18.92
N ARG A 194 3.98 -18.21 18.33
CA ARG A 194 5.06 -18.87 17.58
C ARG A 194 5.29 -18.22 16.23
N ALA A 195 4.25 -17.68 15.62
CA ALA A 195 4.28 -17.02 14.32
C ALA A 195 3.66 -15.62 14.39
N VAL A 196 4.33 -14.63 13.82
CA VAL A 196 3.88 -13.25 13.74
C VAL A 196 4.00 -12.77 12.31
N THR A 197 2.90 -12.26 11.74
CA THR A 197 2.89 -11.63 10.41
C THR A 197 2.70 -10.12 10.54
N PHE A 198 3.61 -9.34 9.97
CA PHE A 198 3.46 -7.91 9.80
C PHE A 198 2.75 -7.61 8.47
N ALA A 199 1.58 -6.96 8.56
CA ALA A 199 0.77 -6.51 7.43
C ALA A 199 0.30 -5.07 7.68
N THR A 200 1.24 -4.22 8.11
CA THR A 200 0.98 -2.88 8.65
C THR A 200 0.81 -1.80 7.59
N GLY A 201 0.97 -2.17 6.30
CA GLY A 201 0.94 -1.23 5.19
C GLY A 201 2.20 -0.37 5.09
N GLY A 202 2.17 0.63 4.23
CA GLY A 202 3.32 1.48 3.92
C GLY A 202 3.61 2.57 4.95
N PHE A 203 4.41 3.56 4.51
CA PHE A 203 4.91 4.63 5.37
C PHE A 203 4.76 6.05 4.77
N GLY A 204 3.81 6.26 3.85
CA GLY A 204 3.68 7.52 3.11
C GLY A 204 3.36 8.76 3.96
N LYS A 205 3.06 8.61 5.25
CA LYS A 205 2.88 9.77 6.15
C LYS A 205 4.18 10.41 6.63
N ILE A 206 5.33 9.90 6.20
CA ILE A 206 6.61 10.62 6.32
C ILE A 206 6.73 11.74 5.29
N TYR A 207 5.89 11.78 4.25
CA TYR A 207 5.81 12.86 3.27
C TYR A 207 4.73 13.87 3.63
N LYS A 208 4.94 15.13 3.26
CA LYS A 208 4.03 16.24 3.54
C LYS A 208 2.71 16.09 2.79
N VAL A 209 2.79 15.74 1.50
CA VAL A 209 1.62 15.49 0.65
C VAL A 209 1.56 14.02 0.26
N SER A 210 0.52 13.34 0.73
CA SER A 210 0.38 11.90 0.58
C SER A 210 -1.09 11.51 0.40
N SER A 211 -1.34 10.58 -0.53
CA SER A 211 -2.65 9.93 -0.71
C SER A 211 -2.96 8.87 0.34
N ASN A 212 -1.99 8.57 1.20
CA ASN A 212 -2.10 7.51 2.18
C ASN A 212 -2.97 7.90 3.38
N ALA A 213 -3.64 6.91 3.97
CA ALA A 213 -4.33 7.07 5.24
C ALA A 213 -3.35 7.50 6.34
N HIS A 214 -3.85 8.24 7.34
CA HIS A 214 -3.04 8.71 8.48
C HIS A 214 -2.39 7.58 9.29
N SER A 215 -2.88 6.35 9.14
CA SER A 215 -2.35 5.17 9.81
C SER A 215 -1.09 4.59 9.15
N LEU A 216 -0.72 5.01 7.94
CA LEU A 216 0.45 4.48 7.22
C LEU A 216 1.72 5.23 7.63
N THR A 217 2.25 4.84 8.78
CA THR A 217 3.37 5.47 9.49
C THR A 217 4.63 4.61 9.57
N GLY A 218 4.64 3.45 8.88
CA GLY A 218 5.81 2.57 8.82
C GLY A 218 6.08 1.77 10.10
N ASP A 219 5.03 1.44 10.86
CA ASP A 219 5.19 0.81 12.18
C ASP A 219 5.92 -0.55 12.10
N GLY A 220 5.48 -1.44 11.18
CA GLY A 220 6.09 -2.77 11.03
C GLY A 220 7.57 -2.71 10.62
N PRO A 221 7.91 -2.01 9.52
CA PRO A 221 9.30 -1.79 9.14
C PRO A 221 10.14 -1.17 10.27
N GLY A 222 9.60 -0.16 10.96
CA GLY A 222 10.29 0.51 12.07
C GLY A 222 10.56 -0.40 13.27
N ILE A 223 9.61 -1.25 13.64
CA ILE A 223 9.76 -2.22 14.73
C ILE A 223 10.86 -3.24 14.41
N LEU A 224 10.86 -3.81 13.21
CA LEU A 224 11.86 -4.81 12.81
C LEU A 224 13.24 -4.17 12.62
N TYR A 225 13.32 -2.98 12.04
CA TYR A 225 14.57 -2.24 11.91
C TYR A 225 15.23 -1.97 13.28
N GLN A 226 14.46 -1.62 14.31
CA GLN A 226 14.97 -1.47 15.68
C GLN A 226 15.49 -2.78 16.29
N LYS A 227 15.13 -3.93 15.75
CA LYS A 227 15.67 -5.26 16.12
C LYS A 227 16.91 -5.67 15.30
N GLY A 228 17.38 -4.80 14.42
CA GLY A 228 18.52 -5.08 13.55
C GLY A 228 18.19 -5.84 12.27
N ILE A 229 16.91 -5.98 11.94
CA ILE A 229 16.49 -6.56 10.67
C ILE A 229 16.65 -5.49 9.57
N PRO A 230 17.32 -5.80 8.45
CA PRO A 230 17.48 -4.85 7.36
C PRO A 230 16.13 -4.50 6.71
N LEU A 231 16.09 -3.39 5.98
CA LEU A 231 15.01 -3.03 5.10
C LEU A 231 15.53 -3.02 3.66
N GLU A 232 14.66 -3.34 2.70
CA GLU A 232 15.01 -3.49 1.29
C GLU A 232 14.22 -2.51 0.42
N ASP A 233 14.83 -2.06 -0.70
CA ASP A 233 14.22 -1.19 -1.73
C ASP A 233 13.63 0.14 -1.18
N MET A 234 14.13 0.63 -0.04
CA MET A 234 13.60 1.81 0.65
C MET A 234 13.73 3.12 -0.13
N GLU A 235 14.64 3.17 -1.10
CA GLU A 235 14.79 4.27 -2.04
C GLU A 235 13.65 4.36 -3.06
N PHE A 236 12.86 3.29 -3.24
CA PHE A 236 11.79 3.25 -4.22
C PHE A 236 10.44 3.60 -3.59
N TYR A 237 9.98 4.79 -3.88
CA TYR A 237 8.66 5.29 -3.48
C TYR A 237 7.92 5.84 -4.69
N GLN A 238 6.71 5.32 -4.97
CA GLN A 238 5.90 5.75 -6.11
C GLN A 238 5.11 7.01 -5.77
N PHE A 239 5.21 8.03 -6.63
CA PHE A 239 4.37 9.21 -6.58
C PHE A 239 3.27 9.13 -7.63
N HIS A 240 2.04 9.42 -7.22
CA HIS A 240 0.93 9.56 -8.16
C HIS A 240 0.89 10.98 -8.72
N PRO A 241 0.84 11.16 -10.04
CA PRO A 241 0.98 12.49 -10.65
C PRO A 241 -0.15 13.46 -10.31
N THR A 242 -1.38 12.96 -10.13
CA THR A 242 -2.59 13.78 -10.00
C THR A 242 -3.22 13.66 -8.61
N GLY A 243 -2.50 14.04 -7.57
CA GLY A 243 -3.10 14.35 -6.28
C GLY A 243 -3.62 15.78 -6.24
N ILE A 244 -4.76 16.02 -5.59
CA ILE A 244 -5.28 17.38 -5.38
C ILE A 244 -4.24 18.18 -4.60
N TYR A 245 -3.93 19.36 -5.11
CA TYR A 245 -2.93 20.26 -4.53
C TYR A 245 -3.10 20.43 -3.02
N ARG A 246 -2.02 20.26 -2.25
CA ARG A 246 -1.91 20.28 -0.79
C ARG A 246 -2.67 19.19 -0.04
N LEU A 247 -3.77 18.67 -0.56
CA LEU A 247 -4.59 17.68 0.12
C LEU A 247 -4.09 16.25 -0.09
N GLY A 248 -3.44 15.98 -1.23
CA GLY A 248 -2.97 14.65 -1.59
C GLY A 248 -4.10 13.66 -1.92
N ILE A 249 -5.35 14.10 -1.95
CA ILE A 249 -6.48 13.26 -2.36
C ILE A 249 -6.29 12.86 -3.82
N LEU A 250 -6.32 11.55 -4.07
CA LEU A 250 -6.05 10.99 -5.38
C LEU A 250 -7.18 11.30 -6.37
N LEU A 251 -6.83 11.91 -7.49
CA LEU A 251 -7.68 11.90 -8.68
C LEU A 251 -7.28 10.72 -9.56
N SER A 252 -8.24 9.83 -9.79
CA SER A 252 -8.03 8.60 -10.56
C SER A 252 -7.39 8.88 -11.92
N GLU A 253 -6.55 7.96 -12.36
CA GLU A 253 -5.97 7.97 -13.72
C GLU A 253 -7.05 7.98 -14.81
N ALA A 254 -8.27 7.57 -14.49
CA ALA A 254 -9.42 7.65 -15.38
C ALA A 254 -9.65 9.06 -15.93
N ALA A 255 -9.36 10.13 -15.17
CA ALA A 255 -9.48 11.50 -15.64
C ALA A 255 -8.62 11.77 -16.90
N ARG A 256 -7.38 11.28 -16.88
CA ARG A 256 -6.48 11.37 -18.03
C ARG A 256 -6.88 10.37 -19.14
N GLY A 257 -7.39 9.20 -18.74
CA GLY A 257 -7.94 8.18 -19.67
C GLY A 257 -9.13 8.69 -20.49
N GLU A 258 -9.99 9.50 -19.89
CA GLU A 258 -11.13 10.11 -20.58
C GLU A 258 -10.73 11.38 -21.38
N GLY A 259 -9.45 11.75 -21.40
CA GLY A 259 -8.93 12.84 -22.20
C GLY A 259 -8.48 14.08 -21.41
N GLY A 260 -8.38 14.02 -20.09
CA GLY A 260 -7.87 15.13 -19.27
C GLY A 260 -6.45 15.51 -19.64
N ILE A 261 -6.16 16.79 -19.72
CA ILE A 261 -4.91 17.40 -20.18
C ILE A 261 -4.18 18.04 -19.00
N LEU A 262 -2.88 17.75 -18.89
CA LEU A 262 -2.01 18.43 -17.92
C LEU A 262 -1.45 19.73 -18.54
N ARG A 263 -1.65 20.86 -17.83
CA ARG A 263 -1.20 22.18 -18.27
C ARG A 263 -0.34 22.86 -17.22
N ASN A 264 0.71 23.54 -17.68
CA ASN A 264 1.52 24.42 -16.83
C ASN A 264 0.83 25.80 -16.63
N LYS A 265 1.51 26.74 -15.97
CA LYS A 265 0.99 28.08 -15.70
C LYS A 265 0.60 28.88 -16.95
N ASP A 266 1.26 28.62 -18.06
CA ASP A 266 1.04 29.32 -19.34
C ASP A 266 -0.05 28.64 -20.20
N GLY A 267 -0.68 27.58 -19.67
CA GLY A 267 -1.71 26.80 -20.35
C GLY A 267 -1.16 25.79 -21.36
N GLU A 268 0.15 25.61 -21.45
CA GLU A 268 0.78 24.66 -22.35
C GLU A 268 0.52 23.21 -21.92
N ARG A 269 0.19 22.33 -22.86
CA ARG A 269 0.12 20.89 -22.67
C ARG A 269 1.54 20.31 -22.69
N PHE A 270 2.28 20.47 -21.59
CA PHE A 270 3.70 20.16 -21.52
C PHE A 270 4.04 18.67 -21.76
N MET A 271 3.10 17.75 -21.52
CA MET A 271 3.33 16.32 -21.79
C MET A 271 3.63 16.00 -23.25
N GLU A 272 3.32 16.87 -24.19
CA GLU A 272 3.73 16.73 -25.60
C GLU A 272 5.24 16.81 -25.80
N ARG A 273 5.98 17.49 -24.91
CA ARG A 273 7.44 17.56 -24.91
C ARG A 273 8.08 16.30 -24.29
N TYR A 274 7.49 15.80 -23.21
CA TYR A 274 8.07 14.68 -22.45
C TYR A 274 7.68 13.29 -22.99
N ALA A 275 6.51 13.14 -23.56
CA ALA A 275 5.97 11.89 -24.08
C ALA A 275 5.15 12.12 -25.37
N PRO A 276 5.77 12.46 -26.51
CA PRO A 276 5.05 12.90 -27.72
C PRO A 276 4.00 11.93 -28.24
N SER A 277 4.23 10.60 -28.09
CA SER A 277 3.36 9.55 -28.61
C SER A 277 2.13 9.29 -27.75
N ILE A 278 2.29 9.28 -26.42
CA ILE A 278 1.24 8.87 -25.45
C ILE A 278 0.78 10.03 -24.54
N LYS A 279 1.50 11.14 -24.58
CA LYS A 279 1.18 12.41 -23.89
C LYS A 279 0.78 12.17 -22.40
N ASP A 280 -0.39 12.66 -22.00
CA ASP A 280 -0.91 12.58 -20.63
C ASP A 280 -1.21 11.14 -20.17
N LEU A 281 -1.20 10.16 -21.08
CA LEU A 281 -1.37 8.75 -20.78
C LEU A 281 -0.04 8.01 -20.52
N ALA A 282 1.06 8.75 -20.41
CA ALA A 282 2.35 8.20 -20.03
C ALA A 282 2.31 7.54 -18.63
N PRO A 283 3.21 6.60 -18.33
CA PRO A 283 3.34 5.98 -17.01
C PRO A 283 3.46 7.02 -15.89
N ARG A 284 3.01 6.65 -14.69
CA ARG A 284 2.92 7.56 -13.53
C ARG A 284 4.22 8.24 -13.16
N ASP A 285 5.31 7.48 -13.19
CA ASP A 285 6.66 7.95 -12.90
C ASP A 285 7.11 9.01 -13.90
N MET A 286 6.87 8.77 -15.19
CA MET A 286 7.19 9.73 -16.25
C MET A 286 6.38 11.02 -16.13
N VAL A 287 5.07 10.92 -15.88
CA VAL A 287 4.21 12.09 -15.68
C VAL A 287 4.61 12.85 -14.42
N SER A 288 4.91 12.14 -13.32
CA SER A 288 5.34 12.77 -12.07
C SER A 288 6.67 13.50 -12.22
N ARG A 289 7.64 12.91 -12.94
CA ARG A 289 8.92 13.57 -13.27
C ARG A 289 8.71 14.80 -14.15
N ALA A 290 7.85 14.71 -15.17
CA ALA A 290 7.53 15.86 -16.03
C ALA A 290 6.94 17.01 -15.23
N ILE A 291 5.96 16.76 -14.36
CA ILE A 291 5.38 17.78 -13.48
C ILE A 291 6.44 18.40 -12.55
N ALA A 292 7.28 17.55 -11.95
CA ALA A 292 8.34 18.04 -11.05
C ALA A 292 9.37 18.90 -11.79
N THR A 293 9.69 18.55 -13.05
CA THR A 293 10.55 19.36 -13.91
C THR A 293 9.92 20.69 -14.23
N GLU A 294 8.65 20.74 -14.68
CA GLU A 294 7.92 21.98 -14.92
C GLU A 294 7.94 22.91 -13.69
N ILE A 295 7.67 22.34 -12.50
CA ILE A 295 7.72 23.09 -11.24
C ILE A 295 9.12 23.64 -10.96
N SER A 296 10.15 22.83 -11.12
CA SER A 296 11.55 23.21 -10.84
C SER A 296 12.08 24.26 -11.80
N GLU A 297 11.62 24.25 -13.04
CA GLU A 297 11.97 25.24 -14.07
C GLU A 297 11.16 26.55 -13.95
N GLY A 298 10.27 26.64 -12.95
CA GLY A 298 9.44 27.82 -12.71
C GLY A 298 8.20 27.92 -13.60
N ASN A 299 7.81 26.83 -14.28
CA ASN A 299 6.61 26.73 -15.09
C ASN A 299 5.39 26.24 -14.29
N GLY A 300 5.55 25.98 -13.00
CA GLY A 300 4.46 25.65 -12.10
C GLY A 300 3.46 26.80 -11.96
N ALA A 301 2.21 26.47 -11.59
CA ALA A 301 1.13 27.40 -11.39
C ALA A 301 1.01 27.86 -9.92
N GLY A 302 0.21 28.90 -9.71
CA GLY A 302 -0.07 29.48 -8.39
C GLY A 302 1.03 30.39 -7.85
N PRO A 303 0.82 30.93 -6.64
CA PRO A 303 1.73 31.94 -6.07
C PRO A 303 3.12 31.38 -5.71
N ASN A 304 3.21 30.06 -5.49
CA ASN A 304 4.47 29.39 -5.13
C ASN A 304 5.09 28.62 -6.31
N ASN A 305 4.47 28.59 -7.47
CA ASN A 305 4.85 27.79 -8.64
C ASN A 305 5.02 26.28 -8.32
N ASP A 306 4.16 25.70 -7.46
CA ASP A 306 4.32 24.38 -6.86
C ASP A 306 3.26 23.36 -7.26
N PHE A 307 2.43 23.65 -8.27
CA PHE A 307 1.45 22.74 -8.84
C PHE A 307 1.27 22.95 -10.36
N VAL A 308 0.52 22.06 -11.00
CA VAL A 308 0.07 22.17 -12.39
C VAL A 308 -1.44 21.98 -12.45
N TYR A 309 -2.06 22.22 -13.60
CA TYR A 309 -3.48 22.02 -13.80
C TYR A 309 -3.80 20.72 -14.49
N LEU A 310 -4.84 20.00 -14.01
CA LEU A 310 -5.54 18.97 -14.75
C LEU A 310 -6.80 19.60 -15.36
N ASP A 311 -6.79 19.81 -16.65
CA ASP A 311 -7.87 20.44 -17.40
C ASP A 311 -8.82 19.39 -17.97
N LEU A 312 -10.09 19.43 -17.55
CA LEU A 312 -11.20 18.60 -18.02
C LEU A 312 -12.24 19.42 -18.80
N THR A 313 -12.13 20.74 -18.83
CA THR A 313 -13.17 21.66 -19.33
C THR A 313 -13.56 21.39 -20.78
N HIS A 314 -12.61 20.95 -21.59
CA HIS A 314 -12.81 20.63 -23.02
C HIS A 314 -13.61 19.34 -23.28
N LEU A 315 -13.81 18.48 -22.25
CA LEU A 315 -14.56 17.21 -22.40
C LEU A 315 -16.07 17.42 -22.46
N GLY A 316 -16.55 18.58 -21.99
CA GLY A 316 -17.96 18.91 -21.91
C GLY A 316 -18.68 18.30 -20.70
N ALA A 317 -19.72 19.02 -20.24
CA ALA A 317 -20.43 18.70 -18.99
C ALA A 317 -21.04 17.29 -18.97
N GLU A 318 -21.53 16.79 -20.09
CA GLU A 318 -22.17 15.48 -20.15
C GLU A 318 -21.16 14.34 -19.95
N THR A 319 -20.02 14.41 -20.62
CA THR A 319 -18.93 13.43 -20.47
C THR A 319 -18.42 13.40 -19.03
N ILE A 320 -18.17 14.56 -18.44
CA ILE A 320 -17.67 14.67 -17.07
C ILE A 320 -18.66 14.07 -16.08
N LYS A 321 -19.95 14.38 -16.17
CA LYS A 321 -20.99 13.85 -15.29
C LYS A 321 -21.19 12.34 -15.43
N GLN A 322 -21.07 11.79 -16.63
CA GLN A 322 -21.28 10.36 -16.88
C GLN A 322 -20.04 9.52 -16.55
N LYS A 323 -18.84 10.01 -16.88
CA LYS A 323 -17.60 9.24 -16.82
C LYS A 323 -16.77 9.50 -15.57
N LEU A 324 -16.88 10.69 -14.97
CA LEU A 324 -16.05 11.15 -13.87
C LEU A 324 -16.88 11.72 -12.68
N PRO A 325 -18.00 11.08 -12.29
CA PRO A 325 -18.88 11.62 -11.24
C PRO A 325 -18.17 11.78 -9.91
N ASP A 326 -17.41 10.78 -9.47
CA ASP A 326 -16.73 10.81 -8.17
C ASP A 326 -15.61 11.85 -8.14
N ILE A 327 -14.84 12.00 -9.22
CA ILE A 327 -13.82 13.04 -9.35
C ILE A 327 -14.46 14.42 -9.22
N THR A 328 -15.59 14.61 -9.89
CA THR A 328 -16.36 15.87 -9.83
C THR A 328 -16.81 16.17 -8.40
N ASP A 329 -17.37 15.20 -7.71
CA ASP A 329 -17.85 15.35 -6.35
C ASP A 329 -16.71 15.61 -5.35
N PHE A 330 -15.57 14.93 -5.50
CA PHE A 330 -14.37 15.18 -4.68
C PHE A 330 -13.85 16.61 -4.88
N VAL A 331 -13.68 17.05 -6.11
CA VAL A 331 -13.16 18.37 -6.41
C VAL A 331 -14.12 19.47 -5.91
N ARG A 332 -15.41 19.33 -6.13
CA ARG A 332 -16.42 20.24 -5.58
C ARG A 332 -16.41 20.29 -4.05
N THR A 333 -16.31 19.12 -3.42
CA THR A 333 -16.36 18.99 -1.96
C THR A 333 -15.12 19.59 -1.29
N TYR A 334 -13.93 19.23 -1.76
CA TYR A 334 -12.68 19.54 -1.07
C TYR A 334 -11.99 20.80 -1.58
N VAL A 335 -12.12 21.14 -2.86
CA VAL A 335 -11.42 22.29 -3.46
C VAL A 335 -12.37 23.43 -3.81
N LYS A 336 -13.68 23.17 -3.87
CA LYS A 336 -14.73 24.15 -4.26
C LYS A 336 -14.60 24.63 -5.70
N ILE A 337 -14.04 23.81 -6.58
CA ILE A 337 -13.90 24.04 -8.01
C ILE A 337 -14.96 23.21 -8.74
N GLU A 338 -15.51 23.77 -9.81
CA GLU A 338 -16.37 23.05 -10.76
C GLU A 338 -15.52 22.57 -11.95
N PRO A 339 -15.21 21.25 -12.05
CA PRO A 339 -14.30 20.74 -13.08
C PRO A 339 -14.80 20.91 -14.52
N ILE A 340 -16.09 21.25 -14.69
CA ILE A 340 -16.67 21.58 -16.00
C ILE A 340 -16.20 22.94 -16.48
N ASP A 341 -15.99 23.86 -15.56
CA ASP A 341 -15.74 25.28 -15.85
C ASP A 341 -14.29 25.68 -15.60
N GLU A 342 -13.60 25.01 -14.67
CA GLU A 342 -12.25 25.39 -14.22
C GLU A 342 -11.31 24.17 -14.13
N PRO A 343 -10.01 24.33 -14.48
CA PRO A 343 -9.02 23.27 -14.32
C PRO A 343 -8.70 23.02 -12.84
N ILE A 344 -8.37 21.77 -12.53
CA ILE A 344 -8.11 21.28 -11.16
C ILE A 344 -6.62 21.44 -10.84
N PRO A 345 -6.23 22.10 -9.74
CA PRO A 345 -4.85 22.16 -9.30
C PRO A 345 -4.40 20.79 -8.78
N VAL A 346 -3.33 20.23 -9.35
CA VAL A 346 -2.79 18.92 -9.01
C VAL A 346 -1.28 18.97 -8.84
N GLN A 347 -0.78 18.07 -7.97
CA GLN A 347 0.66 17.88 -7.77
C GLN A 347 1.00 16.41 -7.56
N PRO A 348 2.23 16.01 -7.86
CA PRO A 348 2.69 14.66 -7.52
C PRO A 348 2.60 14.43 -6.01
N THR A 349 2.06 13.26 -5.65
CA THR A 349 1.68 12.94 -4.28
C THR A 349 2.26 11.57 -3.89
N ALA A 350 2.84 11.45 -2.71
CA ALA A 350 3.35 10.18 -2.20
C ALA A 350 2.22 9.15 -2.14
N HIS A 351 2.42 7.97 -2.77
CA HIS A 351 1.31 7.05 -3.03
C HIS A 351 1.55 5.62 -2.58
N TYR A 352 2.70 5.02 -2.91
CA TYR A 352 2.97 3.60 -2.62
C TYR A 352 4.45 3.34 -2.35
N ALA A 353 4.75 2.61 -1.26
CA ALA A 353 6.08 2.12 -0.93
C ALA A 353 6.34 0.79 -1.67
N MET A 354 7.39 0.72 -2.49
CA MET A 354 7.83 -0.54 -3.08
C MET A 354 8.70 -1.32 -2.10
N GLY A 355 9.52 -0.63 -1.32
CA GLY A 355 10.39 -1.20 -0.30
C GLY A 355 9.70 -1.45 1.03
N GLY A 356 10.38 -2.21 1.90
CA GLY A 356 9.89 -2.55 3.23
C GLY A 356 10.70 -3.65 3.91
N ILE A 357 10.02 -4.51 4.65
CA ILE A 357 10.58 -5.69 5.33
C ILE A 357 10.93 -6.74 4.27
N PRO A 358 12.21 -7.13 4.12
CA PRO A 358 12.62 -8.11 3.11
C PRO A 358 12.01 -9.48 3.39
N THR A 359 11.43 -10.09 2.36
CA THR A 359 10.84 -11.41 2.45
C THR A 359 11.22 -12.27 1.24
N ASP A 360 11.20 -13.58 1.44
CA ASP A 360 11.15 -14.50 0.31
C ASP A 360 9.72 -14.63 -0.25
N VAL A 361 9.58 -15.44 -1.29
CA VAL A 361 8.29 -15.66 -1.98
C VAL A 361 7.23 -16.36 -1.11
N ASP A 362 7.64 -16.95 0.02
CA ASP A 362 6.75 -17.56 1.01
C ASP A 362 6.43 -16.60 2.16
N ALA A 363 6.71 -15.30 1.96
CA ALA A 363 6.50 -14.21 2.90
C ALA A 363 7.29 -14.34 4.23
N ARG A 364 8.35 -15.18 4.28
CA ARG A 364 9.21 -15.34 5.44
C ARG A 364 10.21 -14.19 5.49
N VAL A 365 10.33 -13.54 6.65
CA VAL A 365 11.23 -12.38 6.82
C VAL A 365 12.70 -12.82 6.77
N LEU A 366 13.49 -12.07 6.03
CA LEU A 366 14.94 -12.25 5.91
C LEU A 366 15.66 -11.37 6.93
N SER A 367 16.53 -11.98 7.74
CA SER A 367 17.26 -11.28 8.81
C SER A 367 18.56 -10.62 8.37
N ASP A 368 19.04 -10.96 7.18
CA ASP A 368 20.29 -10.44 6.63
C ASP A 368 20.31 -10.49 5.09
N ALA A 369 21.33 -9.90 4.50
CA ALA A 369 21.53 -9.87 3.05
C ALA A 369 21.91 -11.23 2.41
N ASN A 370 22.15 -12.27 3.23
CA ASN A 370 22.46 -13.60 2.74
C ASN A 370 21.18 -14.46 2.58
N GLY A 371 20.02 -13.89 2.87
CA GLY A 371 18.75 -14.60 2.78
C GLY A 371 18.45 -15.51 3.98
N THR A 372 19.06 -15.25 5.15
CA THR A 372 18.78 -16.01 6.37
C THR A 372 17.36 -15.72 6.86
N ILE A 373 16.53 -16.75 6.97
CA ILE A 373 15.15 -16.63 7.44
C ILE A 373 15.12 -16.34 8.94
N LEU A 374 14.30 -15.37 9.36
CA LEU A 374 13.97 -15.13 10.77
C LEU A 374 12.82 -16.04 11.20
N PRO A 375 13.07 -17.10 11.99
CA PRO A 375 12.06 -18.09 12.32
C PRO A 375 10.85 -17.48 13.05
N GLY A 376 9.65 -17.76 12.54
CA GLY A 376 8.38 -17.32 13.11
C GLY A 376 8.00 -15.88 12.79
N VAL A 377 8.72 -15.18 11.89
CA VAL A 377 8.36 -13.83 11.45
C VAL A 377 8.07 -13.81 9.96
N TYR A 378 6.95 -13.18 9.60
CA TYR A 378 6.43 -13.07 8.24
C TYR A 378 6.05 -11.62 7.95
N SER A 379 6.00 -11.25 6.68
CA SER A 379 5.44 -9.96 6.25
C SER A 379 4.76 -10.10 4.88
N ALA A 380 3.67 -9.34 4.65
CA ALA A 380 2.96 -9.34 3.38
C ALA A 380 2.30 -7.99 3.08
N GLY A 381 2.09 -7.71 1.79
CA GLY A 381 1.55 -6.45 1.29
C GLY A 381 2.55 -5.30 1.42
N GLU A 382 2.08 -4.07 1.39
CA GLU A 382 2.91 -2.86 1.33
C GLU A 382 3.90 -2.66 2.49
N SER A 383 3.82 -3.46 3.58
CA SER A 383 4.86 -3.48 4.63
C SER A 383 6.05 -4.37 4.31
N ALA A 384 5.88 -5.28 3.36
CA ALA A 384 6.88 -6.24 2.92
C ALA A 384 7.58 -5.79 1.63
N CYS A 385 8.78 -6.28 1.43
CA CYS A 385 9.49 -6.24 0.16
C CYS A 385 9.86 -7.66 -0.27
N VAL A 386 9.08 -8.24 -1.18
CA VAL A 386 9.45 -9.45 -1.93
C VAL A 386 10.08 -9.04 -3.27
N SER A 387 10.39 -7.76 -3.41
CA SER A 387 10.94 -7.09 -4.60
C SER A 387 10.13 -7.34 -5.89
N VAL A 388 8.81 -7.54 -5.78
CA VAL A 388 7.92 -7.78 -6.93
C VAL A 388 7.61 -6.51 -7.71
N HIS A 389 7.86 -5.35 -7.11
CA HIS A 389 7.53 -4.03 -7.69
C HIS A 389 8.76 -3.29 -8.20
N GLY A 390 9.98 -3.71 -7.84
CA GLY A 390 11.22 -3.01 -8.20
C GLY A 390 11.16 -1.51 -7.96
N ALA A 391 11.59 -0.71 -8.92
CA ALA A 391 11.62 0.74 -8.76
C ALA A 391 10.24 1.43 -8.92
N ASN A 392 9.26 0.76 -9.55
CA ASN A 392 7.96 1.37 -9.85
C ASN A 392 6.87 0.31 -10.04
N ARG A 393 5.87 0.33 -9.19
CA ARG A 393 4.77 -0.63 -9.19
C ARG A 393 3.85 -0.43 -10.39
N LEU A 394 3.58 -1.50 -11.14
CA LEU A 394 2.54 -1.51 -12.17
C LEU A 394 1.16 -1.29 -11.53
N GLY A 395 0.34 -0.45 -12.14
CA GLY A 395 -1.00 -0.15 -11.67
C GLY A 395 -1.82 -1.43 -11.43
N THR A 396 -2.67 -1.46 -10.39
CA THR A 396 -3.53 -2.59 -10.00
C THR A 396 -2.83 -3.82 -9.40
N ASN A 397 -1.49 -3.94 -9.49
CA ASN A 397 -0.75 -5.03 -8.84
C ASN A 397 -0.72 -4.91 -7.29
N SER A 398 -0.96 -3.74 -6.69
CA SER A 398 -0.97 -3.62 -5.23
C SER A 398 -2.10 -4.42 -4.56
N LEU A 399 -3.29 -4.45 -5.16
CA LEU A 399 -4.39 -5.28 -4.65
C LEU A 399 -4.16 -6.77 -4.91
N LEU A 400 -3.43 -7.11 -5.96
CA LEU A 400 -3.03 -8.48 -6.24
C LEU A 400 -1.98 -8.96 -5.24
N ASP A 401 -0.95 -8.15 -4.98
CA ASP A 401 0.12 -8.42 -4.02
C ASP A 401 -0.44 -8.77 -2.63
N ILE A 402 -1.33 -7.95 -2.07
CA ILE A 402 -1.91 -8.22 -0.75
C ILE A 402 -2.69 -9.53 -0.69
N VAL A 403 -3.28 -9.98 -1.80
CA VAL A 403 -4.05 -11.24 -1.84
C VAL A 403 -3.12 -12.43 -2.02
N VAL A 404 -2.19 -12.38 -2.96
CA VAL A 404 -1.26 -13.49 -3.25
C VAL A 404 -0.30 -13.71 -2.09
N PHE A 405 0.48 -12.69 -1.70
CA PHE A 405 1.47 -12.85 -0.63
C PHE A 405 0.84 -12.91 0.76
N GLY A 406 -0.35 -12.32 0.96
CA GLY A 406 -1.13 -12.55 2.18
C GLY A 406 -1.53 -14.01 2.35
N LYS A 407 -1.97 -14.69 1.27
CA LYS A 407 -2.25 -16.13 1.26
C LYS A 407 -1.00 -16.92 1.64
N ARG A 408 0.11 -16.68 0.99
CA ARG A 408 1.39 -17.37 1.21
C ARG A 408 1.90 -17.18 2.64
N ALA A 409 1.78 -15.98 3.20
CA ALA A 409 2.11 -15.72 4.60
C ALA A 409 1.28 -16.58 5.56
N GLY A 410 -0.03 -16.68 5.35
CA GLY A 410 -0.91 -17.51 6.17
C GLY A 410 -0.55 -18.99 6.09
N GLN A 411 -0.28 -19.52 4.90
CA GLN A 411 0.15 -20.91 4.68
C GLN A 411 1.50 -21.20 5.38
N SER A 412 2.48 -20.31 5.21
CA SER A 412 3.79 -20.45 5.85
C SER A 412 3.71 -20.41 7.39
N MET A 413 2.81 -19.58 7.96
CA MET A 413 2.52 -19.60 9.39
C MET A 413 2.01 -20.96 9.86
N VAL A 414 1.08 -21.56 9.11
CA VAL A 414 0.50 -22.89 9.43
C VAL A 414 1.59 -23.96 9.45
N ASP A 415 2.44 -24.00 8.42
CA ASP A 415 3.52 -24.98 8.30
C ASP A 415 4.51 -24.86 9.45
N TYR A 416 4.90 -23.64 9.81
CA TYR A 416 5.82 -23.40 10.92
C TYR A 416 5.22 -23.76 12.28
N VAL A 417 3.99 -23.34 12.55
CA VAL A 417 3.31 -23.62 13.82
C VAL A 417 3.07 -25.10 14.01
N SER A 418 2.73 -25.84 12.94
CA SER A 418 2.54 -27.31 13.01
C SER A 418 3.83 -28.06 13.30
N SER A 419 4.98 -27.51 12.93
CA SER A 419 6.31 -28.12 13.13
C SER A 419 7.01 -27.68 14.42
N THR A 420 6.51 -26.66 15.12
CA THR A 420 7.16 -26.07 16.30
C THR A 420 6.39 -26.33 17.59
N LYS A 421 7.12 -26.46 18.70
CA LYS A 421 6.50 -26.66 20.02
C LYS A 421 6.07 -25.33 20.63
N PRO A 422 4.95 -25.31 21.40
CA PRO A 422 4.59 -24.16 22.23
C PRO A 422 5.70 -23.80 23.21
N PHE A 423 5.78 -22.52 23.56
CA PHE A 423 6.66 -21.99 24.60
C PHE A 423 5.88 -20.97 25.44
N SER A 424 6.48 -20.49 26.53
CA SER A 424 5.95 -19.40 27.34
C SER A 424 6.99 -18.30 27.45
N LEU A 425 6.54 -17.05 27.30
CA LEU A 425 7.35 -15.88 27.57
C LEU A 425 7.60 -15.72 29.07
N SER A 426 8.67 -15.01 29.44
CA SER A 426 8.96 -14.68 30.83
C SER A 426 7.80 -13.90 31.47
N GLU A 427 7.67 -13.98 32.81
CA GLU A 427 6.63 -13.27 33.53
C GLU A 427 6.77 -11.73 33.38
N ASN A 428 7.97 -11.23 33.15
CA ASN A 428 8.28 -9.82 32.99
C ASN A 428 8.19 -9.32 31.53
N ALA A 429 7.77 -10.15 30.59
CA ALA A 429 7.58 -9.71 29.22
C ALA A 429 6.59 -8.54 29.17
N GLY A 430 7.00 -7.42 28.58
CA GLY A 430 6.21 -6.18 28.51
C GLY A 430 6.55 -5.11 29.57
N GLU A 431 7.21 -5.47 30.69
CA GLU A 431 7.60 -4.50 31.70
C GLU A 431 8.64 -3.50 31.16
N ASP A 432 9.55 -3.92 30.26
CA ASP A 432 10.53 -3.04 29.63
C ASP A 432 9.82 -1.92 28.81
N LEU A 433 8.81 -2.30 28.02
CA LEU A 433 8.03 -1.33 27.26
C LEU A 433 7.23 -0.41 28.16
N LYS A 434 6.58 -0.94 29.19
CA LYS A 434 5.86 -0.16 30.20
C LYS A 434 6.78 0.87 30.86
N ASN A 435 7.98 0.46 31.29
CA ASN A 435 8.96 1.35 31.90
C ASN A 435 9.43 2.42 30.92
N LYS A 436 9.67 2.06 29.66
CA LYS A 436 10.04 3.01 28.60
C LYS A 436 8.96 4.07 28.40
N ILE A 437 7.68 3.65 28.37
CA ILE A 437 6.55 4.58 28.21
C ILE A 437 6.39 5.48 29.45
N ASN A 438 6.45 4.91 30.66
CA ASN A 438 6.37 5.69 31.89
C ASN A 438 7.50 6.74 31.96
N ASN A 439 8.74 6.35 31.69
CA ASN A 439 9.88 7.26 31.66
C ASN A 439 9.68 8.38 30.62
N PHE A 440 9.04 8.07 29.47
CA PHE A 440 8.72 9.07 28.46
C PHE A 440 7.66 10.06 28.95
N ILE A 441 6.61 9.57 29.65
CA ILE A 441 5.52 10.40 30.17
C ILE A 441 6.01 11.30 31.33
N GLU A 442 6.87 10.76 32.20
CA GLU A 442 7.38 11.45 33.40
C GLU A 442 8.52 12.46 33.08
N LYS A 443 9.09 12.39 31.87
CA LYS A 443 10.17 13.26 31.46
C LYS A 443 9.68 14.71 31.33
N GLU A 444 10.46 15.67 31.85
CA GLU A 444 10.19 17.10 31.61
C GLU A 444 10.14 17.37 30.11
N HIS A 445 9.07 18.03 29.68
CA HIS A 445 8.89 18.41 28.30
C HIS A 445 9.75 19.64 27.98
N ASP A 446 10.68 19.49 27.03
CA ASP A 446 11.33 20.64 26.42
C ASP A 446 10.32 21.35 25.50
N PRO A 447 9.98 22.63 25.79
CA PRO A 447 9.00 23.36 24.98
C PRO A 447 9.42 23.55 23.52
N ASN A 448 10.72 23.37 23.21
CA ASN A 448 11.24 23.41 21.83
C ASN A 448 11.00 22.11 21.05
N PHE A 449 10.68 21.01 21.73
CA PHE A 449 10.41 19.72 21.09
C PHE A 449 8.95 19.31 21.28
N SER A 450 8.21 19.29 20.18
CA SER A 450 6.85 18.77 20.18
C SER A 450 6.71 17.74 19.05
N VAL A 451 5.87 16.73 19.26
CA VAL A 451 5.59 15.69 18.23
C VAL A 451 5.13 16.30 16.89
N PRO A 452 4.24 17.32 16.86
CA PRO A 452 3.88 18.00 15.62
C PRO A 452 5.08 18.62 14.89
N LYS A 453 5.96 19.31 15.63
CA LYS A 453 7.15 19.97 15.05
C LYS A 453 8.14 18.96 14.47
N ILE A 454 8.44 17.89 15.22
CA ILE A 454 9.32 16.80 14.74
C ILE A 454 8.74 16.16 13.47
N ARG A 455 7.42 15.95 13.43
CA ARG A 455 6.74 15.42 12.25
C ARG A 455 6.85 16.37 11.06
N GLU A 456 6.65 17.65 11.26
CA GLU A 456 6.76 18.68 10.23
C GLU A 456 8.19 18.73 9.67
N GLU A 457 9.20 18.75 10.54
CA GLU A 457 10.61 18.73 10.14
C GLU A 457 10.98 17.48 9.34
N LEU A 458 10.48 16.29 9.76
CA LEU A 458 10.62 15.06 8.99
C LEU A 458 9.99 15.18 7.61
N GLN A 459 8.75 15.67 7.56
CA GLN A 459 7.98 15.78 6.31
C GLN A 459 8.62 16.79 5.36
N ASP A 460 9.14 17.91 5.86
CA ASP A 460 9.83 18.90 5.05
C ASP A 460 11.14 18.33 4.50
N SER A 461 11.92 17.63 5.33
CA SER A 461 13.15 16.96 4.90
C SER A 461 12.89 15.91 3.81
N MET A 462 11.85 15.09 3.96
CA MET A 462 11.47 14.07 2.96
C MET A 462 10.96 14.70 1.66
N GLU A 463 10.20 15.79 1.75
CA GLU A 463 9.69 16.52 0.61
C GLU A 463 10.81 17.17 -0.21
N GLU A 464 11.83 17.70 0.46
CA GLU A 464 12.96 18.38 -0.16
C GLU A 464 13.98 17.39 -0.76
N ASN A 465 14.32 16.32 -0.02
CA ASN A 465 15.49 15.50 -0.32
C ASN A 465 15.15 14.12 -0.91
N ALA A 466 13.95 13.61 -0.70
CA ALA A 466 13.59 12.23 -1.05
C ALA A 466 12.24 12.12 -1.80
N LYS A 467 11.84 13.16 -2.53
CA LYS A 467 10.61 13.17 -3.34
C LYS A 467 10.82 12.42 -4.68
N ILE A 468 10.43 13.01 -5.78
CA ILE A 468 10.56 12.45 -7.13
C ILE A 468 12.01 12.49 -7.60
N PHE A 469 12.66 13.62 -7.40
CA PHE A 469 14.10 13.76 -7.55
C PHE A 469 14.75 13.57 -6.19
N ARG A 470 15.76 12.72 -6.12
CA ARG A 470 16.45 12.39 -4.89
C ARG A 470 17.88 12.84 -4.99
N LEU A 471 18.27 13.68 -4.05
CA LEU A 471 19.65 14.12 -3.94
C LEU A 471 20.42 13.11 -3.08
N SER A 472 21.64 12.80 -3.48
CA SER A 472 22.51 11.97 -2.65
C SER A 472 22.78 12.68 -1.32
N LEU A 473 22.26 12.14 -0.23
CA LEU A 473 22.48 12.66 1.12
C LEU A 473 23.95 12.58 1.56
N ILE A 474 24.81 11.87 0.83
CA ILE A 474 26.26 11.81 1.07
C ILE A 474 26.90 13.20 0.97
N HIS A 475 26.31 14.11 0.25
CA HIS A 475 26.83 15.46 0.03
C HIS A 475 26.21 16.52 0.94
N ILE A 476 25.27 16.13 1.81
CA ILE A 476 24.65 16.97 2.82
C ILE A 476 25.29 16.70 4.19
#